data_1499bfd118336b8df6518216152f993e
#
_entry.id   1499bfd118336b8df6518216152f993e
#
_cell.length_a   1.000
_cell.length_b   1.000
_cell.length_c   1.000
_cell.angle_alpha   90.00
_cell.angle_beta   90.00
_cell.angle_gamma   90.00
#
_symmetry.space_group_name_H-M   'P 1'
#
loop_
_entity.id
_entity.type
_entity.pdbx_description
1 polymer ?
#
loop_
_entity_poly.entity_id
_entity_poly.type
_entity_poly.pdbx_seq_one_letter_code
_entity_poly.pdbx_strand_id
1 'polypeptide(L)'
;MPGVAIECFQFFTIRTSDLQTAYRFYVELLGFPVIREEPGNFFQVSIAGVPVCVDLHPDQRGWQPNQIGVGVSDLAATVKFLQGKGCQVSEGPPANSGERWAAIKDPDGHEIIFLARSS
;
A
#
# COMPACT_ATOMS: atom_id res chain seq x y z
N MET A 1 -16.30 -16.29 25.45
CA MET A 1 -14.91 -16.45 25.52
C MET A 1 -14.20 -15.15 25.76
N PRO A 2 -13.30 -15.16 26.62
CA PRO A 2 -12.60 -13.94 26.97
C PRO A 2 -11.76 -13.43 25.79
N GLY A 3 -11.50 -12.21 25.85
CA GLY A 3 -10.75 -11.49 24.88
C GLY A 3 -11.18 -10.04 24.92
N VAL A 4 -10.53 -9.23 24.13
CA VAL A 4 -10.89 -7.83 24.00
C VAL A 4 -12.08 -7.73 23.06
N ALA A 5 -13.08 -6.94 23.43
CA ALA A 5 -14.23 -6.70 22.57
C ALA A 5 -13.88 -5.63 21.54
N ILE A 6 -13.31 -6.06 20.44
CA ILE A 6 -12.90 -5.15 19.35
C ILE A 6 -14.08 -4.94 18.43
N GLU A 7 -14.44 -3.68 18.19
CA GLU A 7 -15.58 -3.34 17.35
C GLU A 7 -15.20 -3.13 15.90
N CYS A 8 -13.99 -2.61 15.65
CA CYS A 8 -13.57 -2.35 14.28
C CYS A 8 -12.05 -2.21 14.20
N PHE A 9 -11.54 -2.24 12.99
CA PHE A 9 -10.14 -1.95 12.72
C PHE A 9 -10.04 -0.45 12.42
N GLN A 10 -9.35 0.30 13.28
CA GLN A 10 -9.28 1.75 13.12
C GLN A 10 -8.31 2.18 12.04
N PHE A 11 -7.08 1.73 12.10
CA PHE A 11 -6.10 2.03 11.07
C PHE A 11 -4.82 1.25 11.28
N PHE A 12 -4.07 1.13 10.20
CA PHE A 12 -2.70 0.64 10.18
C PHE A 12 -1.84 1.81 9.72
N THR A 13 -0.72 2.06 10.38
CA THR A 13 0.11 3.23 10.08
C THR A 13 1.38 2.82 9.34
N ILE A 14 1.66 3.54 8.26
CA ILE A 14 2.97 3.50 7.60
C ILE A 14 3.56 4.91 7.68
N ARG A 15 4.88 4.98 7.61
CA ARG A 15 5.59 6.24 7.76
C ARG A 15 6.05 6.78 6.43
N THR A 16 6.06 8.10 6.31
CA THR A 16 6.63 8.76 5.15
C THR A 16 7.52 9.90 5.59
N SER A 17 8.56 10.15 4.80
CA SER A 17 9.43 11.31 5.02
C SER A 17 8.89 12.57 4.35
N ASP A 18 7.92 12.41 3.44
CA ASP A 18 7.37 13.52 2.66
C ASP A 18 5.92 13.24 2.32
N LEU A 19 5.02 13.95 3.00
CA LEU A 19 3.59 13.72 2.83
C LEU A 19 3.11 13.98 1.40
N GLN A 20 3.64 15.01 0.75
CA GLN A 20 3.19 15.36 -0.59
C GLN A 20 3.57 14.27 -1.59
N THR A 21 4.78 13.77 -1.51
CA THR A 21 5.25 12.70 -2.38
C THR A 21 4.45 11.41 -2.15
N ALA A 22 4.21 11.09 -0.88
CA ALA A 22 3.39 9.92 -0.53
C ALA A 22 1.96 10.08 -1.03
N TYR A 23 1.38 11.27 -0.90
CA TYR A 23 0.04 11.55 -1.37
C TYR A 23 -0.09 11.32 -2.88
N ARG A 24 0.88 11.81 -3.65
CA ARG A 24 0.90 11.57 -5.09
C ARG A 24 0.93 10.09 -5.43
N PHE A 25 1.65 9.32 -4.64
CA PHE A 25 1.76 7.89 -4.87
C PHE A 25 0.46 7.16 -4.51
N TYR A 26 -0.03 7.34 -3.29
CA TYR A 26 -1.17 6.55 -2.82
C TYR A 26 -2.50 7.05 -3.36
N VAL A 27 -2.66 8.35 -3.47
CA VAL A 27 -3.94 8.94 -3.85
C VAL A 27 -4.02 9.20 -5.35
N GLU A 28 -3.00 9.86 -5.91
CA GLU A 28 -3.07 10.25 -7.32
C GLU A 28 -2.71 9.11 -8.26
N LEU A 29 -1.65 8.36 -7.95
CA LEU A 29 -1.23 7.25 -8.81
C LEU A 29 -2.08 6.01 -8.59
N LEU A 30 -2.19 5.55 -7.35
CA LEU A 30 -2.90 4.30 -7.06
C LEU A 30 -4.41 4.49 -6.90
N GLY A 31 -4.87 5.72 -6.68
CA GLY A 31 -6.29 6.02 -6.66
C GLY A 31 -7.02 5.63 -5.37
N PHE A 32 -6.30 5.46 -4.26
CA PHE A 32 -6.96 5.12 -3.01
C PHE A 32 -7.73 6.33 -2.47
N PRO A 33 -9.00 6.17 -2.08
CA PRO A 33 -9.77 7.29 -1.55
C PRO A 33 -9.25 7.76 -0.20
N VAL A 34 -9.23 9.07 -0.01
CA VAL A 34 -8.84 9.67 1.26
C VAL A 34 -10.02 9.58 2.21
N ILE A 35 -9.77 9.03 3.42
CA ILE A 35 -10.79 8.94 4.47
C ILE A 35 -10.78 10.20 5.31
N ARG A 36 -9.58 10.63 5.71
CA ARG A 36 -9.40 11.86 6.49
C ARG A 36 -7.95 12.29 6.39
N GLU A 37 -7.70 13.55 6.72
CA GLU A 37 -6.32 14.05 6.75
C GLU A 37 -6.18 15.17 7.76
N GLU A 38 -4.97 15.31 8.26
CA GLU A 38 -4.56 16.45 9.07
C GLU A 38 -3.34 17.05 8.38
N PRO A 39 -3.51 18.20 7.72
CA PRO A 39 -2.42 18.78 6.93
C PRO A 39 -1.14 18.97 7.73
N GLY A 40 -0.03 18.53 7.15
CA GLY A 40 1.27 18.61 7.79
C GLY A 40 1.58 17.44 8.73
N ASN A 41 0.63 16.55 9.00
CA ASN A 41 0.83 15.43 9.92
C ASN A 41 0.60 14.07 9.27
N PHE A 42 -0.58 13.87 8.68
CA PHE A 42 -0.92 12.58 8.08
C PHE A 42 -2.07 12.71 7.09
N PHE A 43 -2.23 11.68 6.27
CA PHE A 43 -3.46 11.42 5.56
C PHE A 43 -3.80 9.95 5.70
N GLN A 44 -5.07 9.63 5.63
CA GLN A 44 -5.55 8.26 5.79
C GLN A 44 -6.36 7.88 4.56
N VAL A 45 -6.04 6.72 4.01
CA VAL A 45 -6.69 6.21 2.80
C VAL A 45 -7.36 4.88 3.09
N SER A 46 -8.30 4.52 2.24
CA SER A 46 -8.90 3.18 2.27
C SER A 46 -8.26 2.34 1.17
N ILE A 47 -7.66 1.23 1.57
CA ILE A 47 -7.15 0.24 0.60
C ILE A 47 -8.08 -0.97 0.68
N ALA A 48 -8.99 -1.05 -0.29
CA ALA A 48 -10.00 -2.11 -0.35
C ALA A 48 -10.76 -2.25 0.99
N GLY A 49 -11.09 -1.12 1.59
CA GLY A 49 -11.82 -1.08 2.86
C GLY A 49 -10.95 -1.11 4.10
N VAL A 50 -9.65 -1.29 3.97
CA VAL A 50 -8.74 -1.28 5.11
C VAL A 50 -8.16 0.13 5.28
N PRO A 51 -8.36 0.75 6.46
CA PRO A 51 -7.85 2.10 6.70
C PRO A 51 -6.33 2.08 6.90
N VAL A 52 -5.61 2.85 6.10
CA VAL A 52 -4.15 2.96 6.21
C VAL A 52 -3.80 4.43 6.41
N CYS A 53 -3.13 4.72 7.52
CA CYS A 53 -2.69 6.07 7.87
C CYS A 53 -1.25 6.25 7.38
N VAL A 54 -1.01 7.29 6.60
CA VAL A 54 0.34 7.65 6.15
C VAL A 54 0.78 8.84 6.99
N ASP A 55 1.74 8.60 7.87
CA ASP A 55 2.10 9.52 8.94
C ASP A 55 3.50 10.09 8.71
N LEU A 56 3.63 11.41 8.90
CA LEU A 56 4.90 12.09 8.64
C LEU A 56 5.92 11.81 9.73
N HIS A 57 7.06 11.26 9.32
CA HIS A 57 8.21 11.04 10.18
C HIS A 57 9.46 11.39 9.38
N PRO A 58 9.97 12.61 9.51
CA PRO A 58 11.15 13.01 8.73
C PRO A 58 12.40 12.26 9.10
N ASP A 59 12.53 11.82 10.35
CA ASP A 59 13.68 11.05 10.80
C ASP A 59 13.43 9.58 10.48
N GLN A 60 14.24 9.04 9.57
CA GLN A 60 14.08 7.66 9.10
C GLN A 60 14.94 6.64 9.84
N ARG A 61 15.63 7.05 10.88
CA ARG A 61 16.45 6.11 11.64
C ARG A 61 15.58 5.05 12.30
N GLY A 62 15.99 3.81 12.17
CA GLY A 62 15.27 2.69 12.76
C GLY A 62 14.02 2.26 12.01
N TRP A 63 13.73 2.83 10.86
CA TRP A 63 12.59 2.43 10.07
C TRP A 63 12.79 1.05 9.49
N GLN A 64 11.69 0.31 9.47
CA GLN A 64 11.60 -0.95 8.74
C GLN A 64 10.55 -0.76 7.64
N PRO A 65 10.86 -1.18 6.41
CA PRO A 65 9.85 -1.09 5.36
C PRO A 65 8.67 -2.02 5.66
N ASN A 66 7.49 -1.55 5.33
CA ASN A 66 6.27 -2.35 5.45
C ASN A 66 5.93 -2.98 4.12
N GLN A 67 5.17 -4.06 4.17
CA GLN A 67 4.61 -4.70 2.98
C GLN A 67 3.10 -4.69 3.09
N ILE A 68 2.45 -4.31 2.01
CA ILE A 68 1.00 -4.32 1.90
C ILE A 68 0.64 -5.21 0.73
N GLY A 69 -0.09 -6.28 1.00
CA GLY A 69 -0.52 -7.20 -0.04
C GLY A 69 -1.97 -6.96 -0.41
N VAL A 70 -2.25 -6.86 -1.69
CA VAL A 70 -3.61 -6.68 -2.19
C VAL A 70 -3.88 -7.68 -3.30
N GLY A 71 -5.13 -8.12 -3.41
CA GLY A 71 -5.54 -9.02 -4.47
C GLY A 71 -6.10 -8.23 -5.64
N VAL A 72 -5.76 -8.65 -6.84
CA VAL A 72 -6.28 -8.02 -8.06
C VAL A 72 -6.89 -9.09 -8.96
N SER A 73 -7.90 -8.71 -9.72
CA SER A 73 -8.57 -9.64 -10.62
C SER A 73 -7.77 -9.89 -11.89
N ASP A 74 -6.97 -8.93 -12.31
CA ASP A 74 -6.18 -9.01 -13.55
C ASP A 74 -4.78 -8.48 -13.28
N LEU A 75 -3.86 -9.37 -12.96
CA LEU A 75 -2.50 -8.98 -12.62
C LEU A 75 -1.77 -8.39 -13.82
N ALA A 76 -1.97 -8.95 -15.02
CA ALA A 76 -1.31 -8.44 -16.22
C ALA A 76 -1.73 -7.00 -16.51
N ALA A 77 -3.02 -6.69 -16.37
CA ALA A 77 -3.51 -5.34 -16.56
C ALA A 77 -2.96 -4.38 -15.50
N THR A 78 -2.84 -4.86 -14.26
CA THR A 78 -2.27 -4.06 -13.18
C THR A 78 -0.82 -3.70 -13.47
N VAL A 79 -0.01 -4.68 -13.88
CA VAL A 79 1.39 -4.45 -14.24
C VAL A 79 1.49 -3.45 -15.38
N LYS A 80 0.68 -3.62 -16.41
CA LYS A 80 0.70 -2.73 -17.56
C LYS A 80 0.35 -1.29 -17.16
N PHE A 81 -0.66 -1.13 -16.32
CA PHE A 81 -1.05 0.19 -15.81
C PHE A 81 0.11 0.85 -15.06
N LEU A 82 0.73 0.11 -14.15
CA LEU A 82 1.81 0.65 -13.33
C LEU A 82 3.03 1.01 -14.17
N GLN A 83 3.40 0.16 -15.11
CA GLN A 83 4.51 0.43 -16.02
C GLN A 83 4.22 1.65 -16.88
N GLY A 84 2.98 1.80 -17.31
CA GLY A 84 2.56 2.98 -18.10
C GLY A 84 2.65 4.28 -17.30
N LYS A 85 2.62 4.20 -15.97
CA LYS A 85 2.78 5.35 -15.09
C LYS A 85 4.23 5.57 -14.66
N GLY A 86 5.16 4.78 -15.18
CA GLY A 86 6.58 4.94 -14.88
C GLY A 86 7.05 4.19 -13.65
N CYS A 87 6.23 3.32 -13.08
CA CYS A 87 6.63 2.52 -11.93
C CYS A 87 7.57 1.41 -12.35
N GLN A 88 8.58 1.16 -11.53
CA GLN A 88 9.40 -0.05 -11.67
C GLN A 88 8.66 -1.19 -10.98
N VAL A 89 8.29 -2.19 -11.77
CA VAL A 89 7.51 -3.32 -11.29
C VAL A 89 8.40 -4.55 -11.24
N SER A 90 8.49 -5.16 -10.06
CA SER A 90 9.13 -6.46 -9.90
C SER A 90 8.06 -7.53 -10.04
N GLU A 91 8.37 -8.59 -10.76
CA GLU A 91 7.45 -9.72 -10.90
C GLU A 91 8.16 -10.98 -10.50
N GLY A 92 7.45 -11.82 -9.77
CA GLY A 92 8.00 -13.10 -9.36
C GLY A 92 7.48 -14.25 -10.18
N PRO A 93 8.25 -15.33 -10.26
CA PRO A 93 7.73 -16.58 -10.78
C PRO A 93 6.58 -17.04 -9.88
N PRO A 94 5.77 -17.97 -10.35
CA PRO A 94 4.73 -18.51 -9.48
C PRO A 94 5.35 -19.01 -8.19
N ALA A 95 4.71 -18.66 -7.06
CA ALA A 95 5.11 -19.20 -5.77
C ALA A 95 4.87 -20.70 -5.76
N ASN A 96 5.30 -21.39 -4.69
CA ASN A 96 5.08 -22.83 -4.56
C ASN A 96 3.60 -23.21 -4.71
N SER A 97 2.71 -22.29 -4.38
CA SER A 97 1.28 -22.44 -4.56
C SER A 97 0.81 -22.21 -5.99
N GLY A 98 1.70 -21.80 -6.88
CA GLY A 98 1.33 -21.43 -8.25
C GLY A 98 0.88 -20.00 -8.40
N GLU A 99 0.91 -19.22 -7.33
CA GLU A 99 0.46 -17.83 -7.38
C GLU A 99 1.52 -16.94 -8.03
N ARG A 100 1.03 -16.00 -8.84
CA ARG A 100 1.88 -14.98 -9.45
C ARG A 100 1.72 -13.68 -8.69
N TRP A 101 2.80 -12.90 -8.66
CA TRP A 101 2.78 -11.62 -7.97
C TRP A 101 3.59 -10.56 -8.71
N ALA A 102 3.26 -9.32 -8.43
CA ALA A 102 4.02 -8.16 -8.86
C ALA A 102 4.14 -7.21 -7.68
N ALA A 103 5.18 -6.41 -7.65
CA ALA A 103 5.39 -5.50 -6.54
C ALA A 103 5.99 -4.19 -7.02
N ILE A 104 5.62 -3.11 -6.34
CA ILE A 104 6.23 -1.80 -6.51
C ILE A 104 6.64 -1.28 -5.14
N LYS A 105 7.53 -0.29 -5.13
CA LYS A 105 7.90 0.39 -3.89
C LYS A 105 7.36 1.79 -3.89
N ASP A 106 6.90 2.23 -2.72
CA ASP A 106 6.51 3.62 -2.56
C ASP A 106 7.75 4.49 -2.39
N PRO A 107 7.60 5.82 -2.32
CA PRO A 107 8.76 6.73 -2.22
C PRO A 107 9.66 6.49 -1.00
N ASP A 108 9.14 5.86 0.05
CA ASP A 108 9.89 5.60 1.28
C ASP A 108 10.39 4.17 1.39
N GLY A 109 10.17 3.36 0.35
CA GLY A 109 10.65 1.98 0.32
C GLY A 109 9.66 0.94 0.84
N HIS A 110 8.46 1.34 1.23
CA HIS A 110 7.42 0.36 1.56
C HIS A 110 6.99 -0.33 0.28
N GLU A 111 6.65 -1.61 0.39
CA GLU A 111 6.35 -2.42 -0.78
C GLU A 111 4.85 -2.69 -0.87
N ILE A 112 4.31 -2.51 -2.06
CA ILE A 112 2.92 -2.90 -2.35
C ILE A 112 3.00 -4.12 -3.25
N ILE A 113 2.42 -5.22 -2.79
CA ILE A 113 2.44 -6.49 -3.49
C ILE A 113 1.05 -6.77 -4.06
N PHE A 114 1.00 -7.02 -5.34
CA PHE A 114 -0.23 -7.34 -6.05
C PHE A 114 -0.24 -8.83 -6.33
N LEU A 115 -1.31 -9.49 -5.88
CA LEU A 115 -1.46 -10.92 -6.05
C LEU A 115 -2.66 -11.20 -6.93
N ALA A 116 -2.47 -12.09 -7.90
CA ALA A 116 -3.58 -12.52 -8.74
C ALA A 116 -4.53 -13.35 -7.88
N ARG A 117 -5.81 -12.95 -7.87
CA ARG A 117 -6.81 -13.72 -7.15
C ARG A 117 -7.17 -14.94 -7.97
N SER A 118 -7.18 -16.08 -7.31
CA SER A 118 -7.76 -17.27 -7.93
C SER A 118 -9.26 -17.15 -7.89
N SER A 119 -9.86 -17.45 -8.99
CA SER A 119 -11.31 -17.44 -9.11
C SER A 119 -11.92 -18.75 -8.61
#